data_aba6534b40b8dba4a04ea5fcb801d09f
#
_entry.id   aba6534b40b8dba4a04ea5fcb801d09f
#
_cell.length_a   1.000
_cell.length_b   1.000
_cell.length_c   1.000
_cell.angle_alpha   90.00
_cell.angle_beta   90.00
_cell.angle_gamma   90.00
#
_symmetry.space_group_name_H-M   'P 1'
#
loop_
_entity.id
_entity.type
_entity.pdbx_description
1 polymer ?
#
loop_
_entity_poly.entity_id
_entity_poly.type
_entity_poly.pdbx_seq_one_letter_code
_entity_poly.pdbx_strand_id
1 'polypeptide(L)'
;MGAPFVETFGETLSMLRKLFQTTDPTSQPFVISGSGTLGWDLVAANLAEPGDEILVLHTGYFADSFADCFETYGSKVTQLKAPIGSRPQLPEIEKALKEKKYKLLTVTHVDTSTGVLSELKALSELVHRVSPDTLVIVDGVCSVGCEEIEFDKWQLDGVITASQKAIGCPAGLSISMYSGRAIKTFQSRKTPPGSYFASFKNWLPSKLTEPQVF
;
A
#
# COMPACT_ATOMS: atom_id res chain seq x y z
N MET A 1 -12.71 9.67 -23.71
CA MET A 1 -11.65 8.71 -24.13
C MET A 1 -12.18 7.85 -25.26
N GLY A 2 -11.35 7.47 -26.25
CA GLY A 2 -11.78 6.60 -27.35
C GLY A 2 -11.88 5.14 -26.91
N ALA A 3 -12.78 4.36 -27.54
CA ALA A 3 -13.00 2.93 -27.21
C ALA A 3 -11.70 2.08 -27.16
N PRO A 4 -10.71 2.23 -28.07
CA PRO A 4 -9.48 1.46 -28.01
C PRO A 4 -8.66 1.71 -26.74
N PHE A 5 -8.66 2.93 -26.20
CA PHE A 5 -7.95 3.24 -24.95
C PHE A 5 -8.63 2.57 -23.75
N VAL A 6 -9.96 2.58 -23.72
CA VAL A 6 -10.74 1.95 -22.63
C VAL A 6 -10.46 0.44 -22.58
N GLU A 7 -10.41 -0.22 -23.74
CA GLU A 7 -10.09 -1.64 -23.85
C GLU A 7 -8.67 -1.93 -23.34
N THR A 8 -7.65 -1.22 -23.87
CA THR A 8 -6.26 -1.37 -23.43
C THR A 8 -6.07 -1.11 -21.94
N PHE A 9 -6.76 -0.10 -21.39
CA PHE A 9 -6.69 0.20 -19.96
C PHE A 9 -7.33 -0.91 -19.12
N GLY A 10 -8.47 -1.45 -19.55
CA GLY A 10 -9.13 -2.60 -18.91
C GLY A 10 -8.25 -3.85 -18.91
N GLU A 11 -7.56 -4.14 -20.03
CA GLU A 11 -6.57 -5.21 -20.11
C GLU A 11 -5.41 -4.99 -19.13
N THR A 12 -4.90 -3.74 -19.05
CA THR A 12 -3.84 -3.37 -18.10
C THR A 12 -4.26 -3.65 -16.65
N LEU A 13 -5.46 -3.24 -16.25
CA LEU A 13 -5.97 -3.52 -14.90
C LEU A 13 -6.08 -5.04 -14.64
N SER A 14 -6.49 -5.80 -15.64
CA SER A 14 -6.57 -7.27 -15.56
C SER A 14 -5.18 -7.92 -15.42
N MET A 15 -4.17 -7.40 -16.12
CA MET A 15 -2.79 -7.84 -16.00
C MET A 15 -2.20 -7.52 -14.62
N LEU A 16 -2.53 -6.34 -14.05
CA LEU A 16 -2.11 -5.98 -12.69
C LEU A 16 -2.68 -6.93 -11.64
N ARG A 17 -3.92 -7.39 -11.78
CA ARG A 17 -4.47 -8.41 -10.87
C ARG A 17 -3.64 -9.69 -10.90
N LYS A 18 -3.17 -10.11 -12.07
CA LYS A 18 -2.27 -11.28 -12.19
C LYS A 18 -0.91 -11.01 -11.57
N LEU A 19 -0.34 -9.81 -11.79
CA LEU A 19 0.96 -9.41 -11.22
C LEU A 19 0.94 -9.44 -9.69
N PHE A 20 -0.13 -8.93 -9.08
CA PHE A 20 -0.30 -8.93 -7.62
C PHE A 20 -0.88 -10.23 -7.07
N GLN A 21 -1.23 -11.19 -7.92
CA GLN A 21 -1.84 -12.47 -7.54
C GLN A 21 -3.13 -12.28 -6.73
N THR A 22 -4.07 -11.49 -7.27
CA THR A 22 -5.40 -11.31 -6.69
C THR A 22 -6.49 -11.80 -7.62
N THR A 23 -7.43 -12.55 -7.06
CA THR A 23 -8.68 -12.98 -7.69
C THR A 23 -9.91 -12.41 -6.99
N ASP A 24 -9.73 -11.74 -5.86
CA ASP A 24 -10.81 -11.09 -5.12
C ASP A 24 -11.39 -9.92 -5.94
N PRO A 25 -12.66 -9.99 -6.38
CA PRO A 25 -13.29 -8.94 -7.17
C PRO A 25 -13.44 -7.61 -6.39
N THR A 26 -13.35 -7.64 -5.07
CA THR A 26 -13.43 -6.43 -4.23
C THR A 26 -12.11 -5.67 -4.14
N SER A 27 -10.99 -6.31 -4.49
CA SER A 27 -9.69 -5.67 -4.57
C SER A 27 -9.63 -4.71 -5.77
N GLN A 28 -8.99 -3.56 -5.61
CA GLN A 28 -8.96 -2.51 -6.64
C GLN A 28 -7.54 -2.14 -7.05
N PRO A 29 -7.16 -2.34 -8.33
CA PRO A 29 -5.94 -1.79 -8.90
C PRO A 29 -6.11 -0.31 -9.24
N PHE A 30 -5.05 0.47 -9.03
CA PHE A 30 -4.95 1.85 -9.48
C PHE A 30 -3.72 2.05 -10.36
N VAL A 31 -3.89 2.79 -11.44
CA VAL A 31 -2.80 3.26 -12.33
C VAL A 31 -3.00 4.75 -12.51
N ILE A 32 -2.13 5.53 -11.90
CA ILE A 32 -2.29 6.99 -11.84
C ILE A 32 -1.00 7.66 -12.29
N SER A 33 -1.10 8.74 -13.06
CA SER A 33 0.06 9.54 -13.45
C SER A 33 0.77 10.07 -12.19
N GLY A 34 2.02 9.65 -11.99
CA GLY A 34 2.81 9.99 -10.81
C GLY A 34 3.99 9.04 -10.62
N SER A 35 4.65 9.18 -9.48
CA SER A 35 5.75 8.30 -9.06
C SER A 35 5.28 7.29 -7.99
N GLY A 36 6.18 6.40 -7.56
CA GLY A 36 5.93 5.54 -6.40
C GLY A 36 5.57 6.33 -5.14
N THR A 37 6.12 7.53 -4.97
CA THR A 37 5.81 8.45 -3.84
C THR A 37 4.32 8.84 -3.81
N LEU A 38 3.65 8.98 -4.97
CA LEU A 38 2.20 9.19 -4.99
C LEU A 38 1.44 8.03 -4.32
N GLY A 39 2.01 6.83 -4.33
CA GLY A 39 1.44 5.68 -3.60
C GLY A 39 1.37 5.92 -2.10
N TRP A 40 2.34 6.62 -1.52
CA TRP A 40 2.31 7.01 -0.11
C TRP A 40 1.19 8.01 0.18
N ASP A 41 1.04 9.04 -0.68
CA ASP A 41 -0.07 9.99 -0.59
C ASP A 41 -1.44 9.28 -0.72
N LEU A 42 -1.55 8.32 -1.64
CA LEU A 42 -2.76 7.50 -1.81
C LEU A 42 -3.11 6.75 -0.52
N VAL A 43 -2.13 6.16 0.15
CA VAL A 43 -2.34 5.45 1.42
C VAL A 43 -2.69 6.44 2.53
N ALA A 44 -1.86 7.46 2.75
CA ALA A 44 -2.02 8.39 3.86
C ALA A 44 -3.34 9.19 3.75
N ALA A 45 -3.66 9.72 2.57
CA ALA A 45 -4.87 10.52 2.36
C ALA A 45 -6.16 9.71 2.49
N ASN A 46 -6.16 8.41 2.20
CA ASN A 46 -7.39 7.62 2.08
C ASN A 46 -7.59 6.60 3.20
N LEU A 47 -6.54 6.00 3.72
CA LEU A 47 -6.63 4.90 4.69
C LEU A 47 -6.35 5.34 6.13
N ALA A 48 -5.81 6.54 6.34
CA ALA A 48 -5.63 7.16 7.64
C ALA A 48 -6.44 8.45 7.77
N GLU A 49 -6.81 8.81 8.99
CA GLU A 49 -7.42 10.09 9.35
C GLU A 49 -6.50 10.85 10.33
N PRO A 50 -6.62 12.19 10.43
CA PRO A 50 -5.82 12.94 11.39
C PRO A 50 -5.96 12.36 12.81
N GLY A 51 -4.83 12.09 13.45
CA GLY A 51 -4.77 11.48 14.79
C GLY A 51 -4.74 9.96 14.82
N ASP A 52 -4.93 9.27 13.68
CA ASP A 52 -4.76 7.81 13.61
C ASP A 52 -3.30 7.42 13.90
N GLU A 53 -3.14 6.29 14.58
CA GLU A 53 -1.86 5.72 14.95
C GLU A 53 -1.35 4.79 13.83
N ILE A 54 -0.12 5.05 13.37
CA ILE A 54 0.52 4.31 12.27
C ILE A 54 1.83 3.69 12.80
N LEU A 55 2.05 2.41 12.50
CA LEU A 55 3.32 1.73 12.75
C LEU A 55 4.11 1.62 11.46
N VAL A 56 5.28 2.25 11.40
CA VAL A 56 6.21 2.14 10.27
C VAL A 56 7.36 1.23 10.65
N LEU A 57 7.54 0.13 9.91
CA LEU A 57 8.71 -0.74 10.06
C LEU A 57 9.87 -0.13 9.30
N HIS A 58 10.84 0.40 10.04
CA HIS A 58 11.91 1.20 9.47
C HIS A 58 13.10 0.33 9.07
N THR A 59 13.43 0.35 7.79
CA THR A 59 14.58 -0.36 7.20
C THR A 59 15.57 0.58 6.49
N GLY A 60 15.22 1.87 6.33
CA GLY A 60 16.05 2.86 5.68
C GLY A 60 15.31 4.15 5.31
N TYR A 61 15.89 4.91 4.38
CA TYR A 61 15.42 6.24 3.96
C TYR A 61 13.96 6.26 3.48
N PHE A 62 13.53 5.25 2.74
CA PHE A 62 12.15 5.24 2.19
C PHE A 62 11.10 5.01 3.27
N ALA A 63 11.45 4.29 4.33
CA ALA A 63 10.58 4.17 5.50
C ALA A 63 10.46 5.49 6.28
N ASP A 64 11.56 6.25 6.45
CA ASP A 64 11.52 7.60 7.04
C ASP A 64 10.62 8.52 6.22
N SER A 65 10.80 8.57 4.89
CA SER A 65 10.01 9.42 4.01
C SER A 65 8.52 9.05 4.01
N PHE A 66 8.18 7.77 4.12
CA PHE A 66 6.79 7.34 4.23
C PHE A 66 6.18 7.75 5.60
N ALA A 67 6.99 7.72 6.67
CA ALA A 67 6.59 8.24 7.97
C ALA A 67 6.27 9.75 7.91
N ASP A 68 7.16 10.55 7.30
CA ASP A 68 6.97 11.99 7.10
C ASP A 68 5.69 12.28 6.28
N CYS A 69 5.40 11.43 5.28
CA CYS A 69 4.17 11.54 4.51
C CYS A 69 2.93 11.39 5.42
N PHE A 70 2.88 10.37 6.28
CA PHE A 70 1.76 10.21 7.23
C PHE A 70 1.62 11.37 8.20
N GLU A 71 2.74 11.90 8.72
CA GLU A 71 2.74 13.07 9.60
C GLU A 71 2.20 14.31 8.89
N THR A 72 2.51 14.48 7.60
CA THR A 72 1.96 15.57 6.76
C THR A 72 0.44 15.51 6.67
N TYR A 73 -0.16 14.31 6.70
CA TYR A 73 -1.62 14.12 6.74
C TYR A 73 -2.21 14.12 8.17
N GLY A 74 -1.39 14.44 9.18
CA GLY A 74 -1.83 14.58 10.57
C GLY A 74 -1.93 13.28 11.36
N SER A 75 -1.38 12.18 10.86
CA SER A 75 -1.31 10.91 11.59
C SER A 75 -0.22 10.96 12.66
N LYS A 76 -0.35 10.10 13.67
CA LYS A 76 0.68 9.88 14.69
C LYS A 76 1.51 8.67 14.31
N VAL A 77 2.78 8.87 14.05
CA VAL A 77 3.65 7.81 13.56
C VAL A 77 4.55 7.25 14.67
N THR A 78 4.57 5.93 14.79
CA THR A 78 5.57 5.19 15.57
C THR A 78 6.47 4.48 14.58
N GLN A 79 7.75 4.82 14.57
CA GLN A 79 8.75 4.11 13.77
C GLN A 79 9.42 3.03 14.62
N LEU A 80 9.29 1.77 14.23
CA LEU A 80 10.05 0.67 14.81
C LEU A 80 11.35 0.52 14.00
N LYS A 81 12.44 1.06 14.55
CA LYS A 81 13.74 1.14 13.87
C LYS A 81 14.61 -0.08 14.14
N ALA A 82 15.21 -0.61 13.09
CA ALA A 82 16.27 -1.61 13.18
C ALA A 82 17.64 -0.97 12.90
N PRO A 83 18.75 -1.60 13.29
CA PRO A 83 20.09 -1.17 12.87
C PRO A 83 20.22 -1.14 11.34
N ILE A 84 21.08 -0.28 10.81
CA ILE A 84 21.32 -0.17 9.36
C ILE A 84 21.70 -1.55 8.79
N GLY A 85 21.07 -1.92 7.68
CA GLY A 85 21.26 -3.22 7.06
C GLY A 85 20.45 -4.37 7.71
N SER A 86 19.59 -4.04 8.67
CA SER A 86 18.70 -4.98 9.34
C SER A 86 17.23 -4.55 9.21
N ARG A 87 16.32 -5.42 9.61
CA ARG A 87 14.89 -5.16 9.69
C ARG A 87 14.37 -5.43 11.11
N PRO A 88 13.26 -4.78 11.53
CA PRO A 88 12.57 -5.13 12.77
C PRO A 88 12.19 -6.61 12.79
N GLN A 89 12.42 -7.28 13.91
CA GLN A 89 12.15 -8.70 14.05
C GLN A 89 10.72 -8.94 14.55
N LEU A 90 10.14 -10.10 14.19
CA LEU A 90 8.76 -10.43 14.54
C LEU A 90 8.43 -10.26 16.04
N PRO A 91 9.29 -10.64 17.02
CA PRO A 91 9.01 -10.40 18.44
C PRO A 91 8.90 -8.91 18.81
N GLU A 92 9.68 -8.04 18.17
CA GLU A 92 9.65 -6.58 18.40
C GLU A 92 8.35 -5.99 17.82
N ILE A 93 7.96 -6.46 16.62
CA ILE A 93 6.71 -6.06 15.97
C ILE A 93 5.51 -6.53 16.80
N GLU A 94 5.52 -7.77 17.27
CA GLU A 94 4.46 -8.32 18.11
C GLU A 94 4.29 -7.52 19.41
N LYS A 95 5.41 -7.14 20.04
CA LYS A 95 5.41 -6.30 21.23
C LYS A 95 4.74 -4.95 20.95
N ALA A 96 5.15 -4.25 19.89
CA ALA A 96 4.58 -2.96 19.50
C ALA A 96 3.07 -3.04 19.23
N LEU A 97 2.61 -4.10 18.53
CA LEU A 97 1.19 -4.33 18.24
C LEU A 97 0.35 -4.65 19.48
N LYS A 98 0.95 -5.24 20.52
CA LYS A 98 0.27 -5.51 21.80
C LYS A 98 0.19 -4.28 22.69
N GLU A 99 1.20 -3.41 22.62
CA GLU A 99 1.26 -2.20 23.45
C GLU A 99 0.30 -1.10 22.99
N LYS A 100 0.01 -1.05 21.66
CA LYS A 100 -0.78 0.01 21.07
C LYS A 100 -1.59 -0.49 19.87
N LYS A 101 -2.80 0.05 19.69
CA LYS A 101 -3.60 -0.20 18.49
C LYS A 101 -3.16 0.74 17.36
N TYR A 102 -2.84 0.16 16.22
CA TYR A 102 -2.49 0.90 15.02
C TYR A 102 -3.57 0.74 13.95
N LYS A 103 -3.89 1.83 13.26
CA LYS A 103 -4.78 1.81 12.09
C LYS A 103 -4.12 1.10 10.91
N LEU A 104 -2.85 1.42 10.68
CA LEU A 104 -2.03 0.86 9.60
C LEU A 104 -0.68 0.41 10.16
N LEU A 105 -0.15 -0.67 9.58
CA LEU A 105 1.26 -1.02 9.64
C LEU A 105 1.82 -0.91 8.23
N THR A 106 2.94 -0.21 8.05
CA THR A 106 3.62 -0.12 6.75
C THR A 106 4.99 -0.76 6.80
N VAL A 107 5.37 -1.39 5.70
CA VAL A 107 6.67 -2.03 5.52
C VAL A 107 7.20 -1.72 4.11
N THR A 108 8.45 -1.27 4.04
CA THR A 108 9.19 -1.23 2.77
C THR A 108 9.73 -2.63 2.52
N HIS A 109 9.22 -3.30 1.47
CA HIS A 109 9.56 -4.71 1.19
C HIS A 109 11.03 -4.85 0.83
N VAL A 110 11.50 -4.03 -0.13
CA VAL A 110 12.94 -3.88 -0.43
C VAL A 110 13.29 -2.40 -0.30
N ASP A 111 14.09 -2.06 0.70
CA ASP A 111 14.55 -0.68 0.86
C ASP A 111 15.84 -0.46 0.05
N THR A 112 15.75 0.34 -1.01
CA THR A 112 16.85 0.62 -1.93
C THR A 112 18.05 1.27 -1.24
N SER A 113 17.80 2.03 -0.17
CA SER A 113 18.88 2.76 0.54
C SER A 113 19.80 1.84 1.33
N THR A 114 19.30 0.64 1.70
CA THR A 114 20.03 -0.32 2.56
C THR A 114 20.15 -1.71 1.95
N GLY A 115 19.37 -2.02 0.90
CA GLY A 115 19.29 -3.35 0.30
C GLY A 115 18.56 -4.39 1.18
N VAL A 116 17.85 -3.94 2.21
CA VAL A 116 17.14 -4.83 3.14
C VAL A 116 15.86 -5.36 2.52
N LEU A 117 15.68 -6.68 2.54
CA LEU A 117 14.43 -7.38 2.21
C LEU A 117 13.68 -7.72 3.50
N SER A 118 12.41 -7.33 3.57
CA SER A 118 11.48 -7.65 4.67
C SER A 118 10.67 -8.92 4.38
N GLU A 119 10.32 -9.70 5.39
CA GLU A 119 9.53 -10.94 5.23
C GLU A 119 8.03 -10.64 5.32
N LEU A 120 7.36 -10.49 4.20
CA LEU A 120 5.95 -10.08 4.17
C LEU A 120 5.01 -11.16 4.68
N LYS A 121 5.20 -12.41 4.30
CA LYS A 121 4.31 -13.52 4.71
C LYS A 121 4.23 -13.65 6.21
N ALA A 122 5.37 -13.84 6.86
CA ALA A 122 5.43 -14.00 8.32
C ALA A 122 4.96 -12.76 9.07
N LEU A 123 5.25 -11.56 8.52
CA LEU A 123 4.74 -10.29 9.05
C LEU A 123 3.22 -10.23 9.00
N SER A 124 2.62 -10.52 7.85
CA SER A 124 1.17 -10.45 7.68
C SER A 124 0.45 -11.46 8.58
N GLU A 125 0.93 -12.71 8.64
CA GLU A 125 0.43 -13.72 9.56
C GLU A 125 0.48 -13.25 11.02
N LEU A 126 1.56 -12.59 11.43
CA LEU A 126 1.69 -12.00 12.76
C LEU A 126 0.66 -10.91 13.01
N VAL A 127 0.53 -9.95 12.08
CA VAL A 127 -0.41 -8.82 12.23
C VAL A 127 -1.84 -9.32 12.34
N HIS A 128 -2.27 -10.22 11.47
CA HIS A 128 -3.63 -10.78 11.50
C HIS A 128 -3.92 -11.57 12.79
N ARG A 129 -2.92 -12.23 13.36
CA ARG A 129 -3.07 -12.95 14.63
C ARG A 129 -3.15 -12.01 15.83
N VAL A 130 -2.37 -10.93 15.86
CA VAL A 130 -2.18 -10.08 17.05
C VAL A 130 -3.05 -8.83 17.02
N SER A 131 -3.24 -8.24 15.85
CA SER A 131 -3.98 -7.00 15.64
C SER A 131 -4.78 -7.05 14.33
N PRO A 132 -5.84 -7.88 14.25
CA PRO A 132 -6.56 -8.18 13.00
C PRO A 132 -7.22 -6.95 12.36
N ASP A 133 -7.44 -5.88 13.13
CA ASP A 133 -8.02 -4.62 12.61
C ASP A 133 -6.97 -3.73 11.94
N THR A 134 -5.67 -3.97 12.15
CA THR A 134 -4.59 -3.21 11.53
C THR A 134 -4.43 -3.59 10.06
N LEU A 135 -4.45 -2.61 9.16
CA LEU A 135 -4.20 -2.83 7.74
C LEU A 135 -2.69 -2.99 7.49
N VAL A 136 -2.33 -3.94 6.63
CA VAL A 136 -0.94 -4.20 6.22
C VAL A 136 -0.69 -3.56 4.86
N ILE A 137 0.15 -2.54 4.82
CA ILE A 137 0.51 -1.79 3.62
C ILE A 137 1.99 -2.01 3.28
N VAL A 138 2.24 -2.35 2.03
CA VAL A 138 3.57 -2.67 1.51
C VAL A 138 4.02 -1.61 0.51
N ASP A 139 5.14 -0.97 0.80
CA ASP A 139 5.91 -0.27 -0.22
C ASP A 139 6.71 -1.32 -1.01
N GLY A 140 6.18 -1.68 -2.17
CA GLY A 140 6.75 -2.65 -3.09
C GLY A 140 7.41 -2.00 -4.31
N VAL A 141 7.76 -0.71 -4.25
CA VAL A 141 8.33 0.02 -5.40
C VAL A 141 9.54 -0.70 -5.99
N CYS A 142 10.41 -1.26 -5.16
CA CYS A 142 11.60 -1.97 -5.62
C CYS A 142 11.45 -3.49 -5.67
N SER A 143 10.31 -4.05 -5.26
CA SER A 143 10.14 -5.50 -5.14
C SER A 143 9.08 -6.10 -6.06
N VAL A 144 8.02 -5.36 -6.40
CA VAL A 144 6.98 -5.86 -7.32
C VAL A 144 7.59 -6.20 -8.68
N GLY A 145 7.53 -7.48 -9.03
CA GLY A 145 8.16 -8.02 -10.24
C GLY A 145 9.58 -8.59 -10.04
N CYS A 146 10.20 -8.40 -8.85
CA CYS A 146 11.49 -8.99 -8.48
C CYS A 146 11.36 -10.02 -7.38
N GLU A 147 10.51 -9.77 -6.39
CA GLU A 147 10.29 -10.63 -5.23
C GLU A 147 8.85 -11.13 -5.24
N GLU A 148 8.64 -12.28 -4.60
CA GLU A 148 7.31 -12.87 -4.48
C GLU A 148 6.40 -12.01 -3.62
N ILE A 149 5.19 -11.73 -4.13
CA ILE A 149 4.11 -11.05 -3.40
C ILE A 149 2.79 -11.73 -3.76
N GLU A 150 2.27 -12.53 -2.83
CA GLU A 150 0.98 -13.22 -2.97
C GLU A 150 -0.11 -12.42 -2.24
N PHE A 151 -0.65 -11.39 -2.90
CA PHE A 151 -1.53 -10.39 -2.30
C PHE A 151 -2.70 -10.98 -1.51
N ASP A 152 -3.50 -11.85 -2.14
CA ASP A 152 -4.66 -12.46 -1.48
C ASP A 152 -4.23 -13.48 -0.41
N LYS A 153 -3.23 -14.32 -0.72
CA LYS A 153 -2.82 -15.40 0.17
C LYS A 153 -2.16 -14.89 1.45
N TRP A 154 -1.41 -13.81 1.34
CA TRP A 154 -0.83 -13.15 2.50
C TRP A 154 -1.75 -12.10 3.12
N GLN A 155 -2.98 -11.95 2.61
CA GLN A 155 -3.99 -11.03 3.11
C GLN A 155 -3.48 -9.59 3.26
N LEU A 156 -2.73 -9.11 2.27
CA LEU A 156 -2.23 -7.75 2.25
C LEU A 156 -3.37 -6.76 1.95
N ASP A 157 -3.30 -5.55 2.51
CA ASP A 157 -4.34 -4.54 2.32
C ASP A 157 -3.98 -3.49 1.29
N GLY A 158 -2.70 -3.27 1.07
CA GLY A 158 -2.22 -2.41 0.01
C GLY A 158 -0.80 -2.76 -0.38
N VAL A 159 -0.53 -2.72 -1.69
CA VAL A 159 0.83 -2.79 -2.24
C VAL A 159 0.96 -1.66 -3.24
N ILE A 160 1.99 -0.84 -3.08
CA ILE A 160 2.31 0.28 -3.97
C ILE A 160 3.58 -0.02 -4.74
N THR A 161 3.63 0.42 -6.00
CA THR A 161 4.81 0.30 -6.87
C THR A 161 4.84 1.42 -7.92
N ALA A 162 5.78 1.35 -8.84
CA ALA A 162 5.92 2.32 -9.93
C ALA A 162 6.40 1.63 -11.21
N SER A 163 6.08 2.23 -12.35
CA SER A 163 6.34 1.64 -13.66
C SER A 163 7.82 1.45 -14.01
N GLN A 164 8.71 2.32 -13.51
CA GLN A 164 10.14 2.36 -13.89
C GLN A 164 11.06 1.42 -13.11
N LYS A 165 10.53 0.59 -12.23
CA LYS A 165 11.33 -0.39 -11.48
C LYS A 165 11.28 -1.74 -12.19
N ALA A 166 11.08 -2.85 -11.51
CA ALA A 166 11.11 -4.17 -12.11
C ALA A 166 10.02 -4.43 -13.18
N ILE A 167 8.93 -3.67 -13.17
CA ILE A 167 7.94 -3.70 -14.26
C ILE A 167 8.58 -3.32 -15.61
N GLY A 168 9.68 -2.55 -15.61
CA GLY A 168 10.50 -2.28 -16.79
C GLY A 168 9.88 -1.32 -17.81
N CYS A 169 8.90 -0.54 -17.39
CA CYS A 169 8.28 0.50 -18.22
C CYS A 169 8.91 1.89 -17.98
N PRO A 170 8.69 2.86 -18.86
CA PRO A 170 9.09 4.25 -18.61
C PRO A 170 8.50 4.79 -17.30
N ALA A 171 9.22 5.71 -16.66
CA ALA A 171 8.73 6.40 -15.46
C ALA A 171 7.49 7.24 -15.76
N GLY A 172 6.60 7.38 -14.78
CA GLY A 172 5.44 8.27 -14.89
C GLY A 172 4.13 7.68 -14.36
N LEU A 173 4.12 6.41 -13.95
CA LEU A 173 2.93 5.78 -13.38
C LEU A 173 3.19 5.30 -11.95
N SER A 174 2.33 5.75 -11.03
CA SER A 174 2.12 5.15 -9.72
C SER A 174 1.11 4.01 -9.89
N ILE A 175 1.48 2.84 -9.42
CA ILE A 175 0.68 1.62 -9.57
C ILE A 175 0.45 1.05 -8.18
N SER A 176 -0.79 0.65 -7.88
CA SER A 176 -1.11 0.07 -6.58
C SER A 176 -2.28 -0.90 -6.65
N MET A 177 -2.34 -1.78 -5.66
CA MET A 177 -3.44 -2.69 -5.42
C MET A 177 -3.92 -2.52 -3.99
N TYR A 178 -5.24 -2.42 -3.79
CA TYR A 178 -5.84 -2.32 -2.46
C TYR A 178 -6.92 -3.39 -2.27
N SER A 179 -6.95 -4.01 -1.10
CA SER A 179 -7.94 -5.03 -0.72
C SER A 179 -9.33 -4.44 -0.56
N GLY A 180 -10.37 -5.27 -0.65
CA GLY A 180 -11.74 -4.88 -0.32
C GLY A 180 -11.86 -4.33 1.11
N ARG A 181 -11.01 -4.79 2.05
CA ARG A 181 -10.93 -4.27 3.42
C ARG A 181 -10.39 -2.83 3.46
N ALA A 182 -9.35 -2.52 2.69
CA ALA A 182 -8.83 -1.16 2.53
C ALA A 182 -9.87 -0.24 1.89
N ILE A 183 -10.57 -0.69 0.85
CA ILE A 183 -11.63 0.09 0.20
C ILE A 183 -12.79 0.37 1.19
N LYS A 184 -13.21 -0.61 1.99
CA LYS A 184 -14.21 -0.40 3.05
C LYS A 184 -13.74 0.60 4.11
N THR A 185 -12.46 0.57 4.47
CA THR A 185 -11.86 1.56 5.38
C THR A 185 -11.98 2.96 4.82
N PHE A 186 -11.65 3.16 3.55
CA PHE A 186 -11.86 4.44 2.86
C PHE A 186 -13.33 4.88 2.89
N GLN A 187 -14.26 3.98 2.57
CA GLN A 187 -15.71 4.28 2.53
C GLN A 187 -16.29 4.62 3.91
N SER A 188 -15.69 4.12 4.99
CA SER A 188 -16.13 4.35 6.37
C SER A 188 -15.49 5.57 7.03
N ARG A 189 -14.69 6.37 6.29
CA ARG A 189 -14.05 7.59 6.81
C ARG A 189 -15.07 8.57 7.37
N LYS A 190 -14.68 9.25 8.44
CA LYS A 190 -15.47 10.32 9.07
C LYS A 190 -15.12 11.69 8.52
N THR A 191 -13.89 11.84 8.00
CA THR A 191 -13.38 13.09 7.42
C THR A 191 -13.10 12.91 5.93
N PRO A 192 -13.26 13.95 5.09
CA PRO A 192 -12.89 13.87 3.69
C PRO A 192 -11.37 13.63 3.55
N PRO A 193 -10.91 12.94 2.47
CA PRO A 193 -9.49 12.80 2.19
C PRO A 193 -8.79 14.16 2.10
N GLY A 194 -7.58 14.24 2.67
CA GLY A 194 -6.77 15.47 2.67
C GLY A 194 -6.12 15.82 1.32
N SER A 195 -6.50 15.14 0.26
CA SER A 195 -5.98 15.37 -1.09
C SER A 195 -7.11 15.28 -2.12
N TYR A 196 -7.10 16.19 -3.10
CA TYR A 196 -8.00 16.08 -4.26
C TYR A 196 -7.51 15.01 -5.24
N PHE A 197 -6.25 15.10 -5.70
CA PHE A 197 -5.72 14.21 -6.72
C PHE A 197 -5.53 12.78 -6.22
N ALA A 198 -4.99 12.59 -5.02
CA ALA A 198 -4.81 11.26 -4.42
C ALA A 198 -6.08 10.68 -3.78
N SER A 199 -7.24 11.34 -3.88
CA SER A 199 -8.48 10.81 -3.30
C SER A 199 -8.99 9.59 -4.08
N PHE A 200 -9.20 8.47 -3.43
CA PHE A 200 -9.82 7.27 -4.02
C PHE A 200 -11.19 7.57 -4.65
N LYS A 201 -11.92 8.57 -4.14
CA LYS A 201 -13.19 8.99 -4.70
C LYS A 201 -13.11 9.30 -6.20
N ASN A 202 -11.97 9.81 -6.67
CA ASN A 202 -11.76 10.19 -8.08
C ASN A 202 -11.34 9.02 -8.96
N TRP A 203 -10.94 7.90 -8.36
CA TRP A 203 -10.34 6.77 -9.08
C TRP A 203 -11.12 5.46 -8.92
N LEU A 204 -12.00 5.37 -7.92
CA LEU A 204 -12.90 4.25 -7.77
C LEU A 204 -14.08 4.38 -8.74
N PRO A 205 -14.56 3.26 -9.33
CA PRO A 205 -15.79 3.28 -10.12
C PRO A 205 -16.98 3.77 -9.27
N SER A 206 -17.92 4.48 -9.88
CA SER A 206 -19.09 5.05 -9.21
C SER A 206 -19.99 3.97 -8.57
N LYS A 207 -19.92 2.74 -9.08
CA LYS A 207 -20.51 1.54 -8.48
C LYS A 207 -19.51 0.40 -8.54
N LEU A 208 -19.19 -0.20 -7.41
CA LEU A 208 -18.27 -1.35 -7.29
C LEU A 208 -18.72 -2.60 -8.07
N THR A 209 -19.95 -2.61 -8.59
CA THR A 209 -20.56 -3.74 -9.32
C THR A 209 -20.56 -3.58 -10.84
N GLU A 210 -20.13 -2.43 -11.37
CA GLU A 210 -20.00 -2.22 -12.80
C GLU A 210 -18.56 -2.52 -13.23
N PRO A 211 -18.33 -3.20 -14.37
CA PRO A 211 -17.01 -3.30 -14.95
C PRO A 211 -16.47 -1.88 -15.12
N GLN A 212 -15.21 -1.65 -14.73
CA GLN A 212 -14.57 -0.34 -14.80
C GLN A 212 -14.55 0.13 -16.28
N VAL A 213 -15.56 0.86 -16.68
CA VAL A 213 -15.56 1.61 -17.94
C VAL A 213 -15.30 3.05 -17.55
N PHE A 214 -14.06 3.50 -17.74
CA PHE A 214 -13.69 4.90 -17.65
C PHE A 214 -14.02 5.65 -18.95
#